data_e78c1b385802f4302830ab982e7da196
#
_entry.id   e78c1b385802f4302830ab982e7da196
#
_cell.length_a   1.000
_cell.length_b   1.000
_cell.length_c   1.000
_cell.angle_alpha   90.00
_cell.angle_beta   90.00
_cell.angle_gamma   90.00
#
_symmetry.space_group_name_H-M   'P 1'
#
loop_
_entity.id
_entity.type
_entity.pdbx_description
1 polymer ?
#
loop_
_entity_poly.entity_id
_entity_poly.type
_entity_poly.pdbx_seq_one_letter_code
_entity_poly.pdbx_strand_id
1 'polypeptide(L)'
;MNIIIGLIIIAIGAFCQSSCYVPINKVKQWSWESYWLVQGVFAWLLLPFLGALLAVPSGESLWGLFAQAPSFNLWMTLLFGCLWGVGGLTFGLSMRYLGVALGQSLALGTCAALGTIMGPVLLNAFFPELNALGSLTTAVIAGVAITLVGIAIIGVAGGIKAKALTDEEKKAAVKDFNFPMGIAIALLSGFMSGCFNVGLEFGKDINFGDLTDPMFRTLPATLLVTVGGFVTNLAYCFYQNQKNHTWTDYGKRQVWANNLVFCLLAGALWYSQFFGLSLGKGFLGSSPTLLTLSFCILMALNVVFSNVWGILLHEWRGCSRNTIVVLLVGIVVLVVSSFVPQFIG
;
A
#
# COMPACT_ATOMS: atom_id res chain seq x y z
N MET A 1 5.36 10.61 24.32
CA MET A 1 6.59 10.56 23.51
C MET A 1 6.59 9.36 22.55
N ASN A 2 6.19 8.17 23.01
CA ASN A 2 6.18 6.96 22.18
C ASN A 2 5.26 7.05 20.95
N ILE A 3 4.05 7.60 21.08
CA ILE A 3 3.10 7.75 19.96
C ILE A 3 3.70 8.55 18.80
N ILE A 4 4.38 9.67 19.09
CA ILE A 4 5.01 10.52 18.06
C ILE A 4 6.09 9.71 17.32
N ILE A 5 6.90 8.93 18.05
CA ILE A 5 7.92 8.06 17.45
C ILE A 5 7.26 7.06 16.49
N GLY A 6 6.17 6.41 16.92
CA GLY A 6 5.43 5.47 16.08
C GLY A 6 4.91 6.11 14.78
N LEU A 7 4.32 7.30 14.87
CA LEU A 7 3.84 8.04 13.70
C LEU A 7 4.99 8.48 12.77
N ILE A 8 6.13 8.90 13.32
CA ILE A 8 7.32 9.25 12.51
C ILE A 8 7.83 8.01 11.77
N ILE A 9 7.90 6.85 12.41
CA ILE A 9 8.34 5.60 11.78
C ILE A 9 7.41 5.23 10.63
N ILE A 10 6.08 5.31 10.83
CA ILE A 10 5.09 5.08 9.77
C ILE A 10 5.29 6.08 8.62
N ALA A 11 5.55 7.36 8.93
CA ALA A 11 5.79 8.38 7.93
C ALA A 11 7.06 8.13 7.10
N ILE A 12 8.14 7.67 7.74
CA ILE A 12 9.37 7.26 7.03
C ILE A 12 9.08 6.09 6.10
N GLY A 13 8.33 5.08 6.55
CA GLY A 13 7.90 3.96 5.71
C GLY A 13 7.08 4.41 4.50
N ALA A 14 6.13 5.33 4.71
CA ALA A 14 5.33 5.91 3.64
C ALA A 14 6.18 6.71 2.64
N PHE A 15 7.14 7.49 3.11
CA PHE A 15 8.08 8.21 2.24
C PHE A 15 8.92 7.25 1.39
N CYS A 16 9.46 6.19 2.00
CA CYS A 16 10.21 5.15 1.29
C CYS A 16 9.36 4.51 0.18
N GLN A 17 8.13 4.12 0.51
CA GLN A 17 7.21 3.53 -0.47
C GLN A 17 6.91 4.49 -1.63
N SER A 18 6.63 5.75 -1.34
CA SER A 18 6.37 6.76 -2.37
C SER A 18 7.58 7.00 -3.29
N SER A 19 8.77 6.65 -2.82
CA SER A 19 10.04 6.77 -3.55
C SER A 19 10.39 5.53 -4.37
N CYS A 20 9.67 4.40 -4.20
CA CYS A 20 10.07 3.10 -4.80
C CYS A 20 10.06 3.09 -6.35
N TYR A 21 9.29 3.96 -6.97
CA TYR A 21 9.25 4.08 -8.43
C TYR A 21 10.46 4.82 -9.03
N VAL A 22 11.20 5.59 -8.23
CA VAL A 22 12.39 6.33 -8.70
C VAL A 22 13.49 5.37 -9.18
N PRO A 23 13.90 4.34 -8.41
CA PRO A 23 14.87 3.35 -8.89
C PRO A 23 14.37 2.55 -10.11
N ILE A 24 13.08 2.25 -10.20
CA ILE A 24 12.50 1.50 -11.32
C ILE A 24 12.81 2.17 -12.67
N ASN A 25 12.78 3.51 -12.72
CA ASN A 25 13.10 4.27 -13.93
C ASN A 25 14.57 4.07 -14.42
N LYS A 26 15.42 3.43 -13.62
CA LYS A 26 16.82 3.08 -13.97
C LYS A 26 16.99 1.65 -14.47
N VAL A 27 15.91 0.85 -14.46
CA VAL A 27 15.90 -0.49 -15.06
C VAL A 27 16.02 -0.35 -16.60
N LYS A 28 16.85 -1.19 -17.21
CA LYS A 28 17.21 -1.10 -18.63
C LYS A 28 16.77 -2.34 -19.38
N GLN A 29 16.25 -2.16 -20.59
CA GLN A 29 15.99 -3.22 -21.57
C GLN A 29 15.10 -4.38 -21.09
N TRP A 30 14.50 -4.30 -19.93
CA TRP A 30 13.49 -5.22 -19.45
C TRP A 30 12.10 -4.62 -19.61
N SER A 31 11.16 -5.43 -20.07
CA SER A 31 9.73 -5.10 -20.10
C SER A 31 9.18 -4.97 -18.69
N TRP A 32 8.01 -4.35 -18.59
CA TRP A 32 7.35 -4.11 -17.31
C TRP A 32 7.17 -5.42 -16.51
N GLU A 33 6.62 -6.45 -17.13
CA GLU A 33 6.36 -7.74 -16.51
C GLU A 33 7.65 -8.44 -16.01
N SER A 34 8.77 -8.22 -16.70
CA SER A 34 10.05 -8.82 -16.35
C SER A 34 10.65 -8.18 -15.10
N TYR A 35 10.74 -6.84 -15.04
CA TYR A 35 11.30 -6.18 -13.87
C TYR A 35 10.32 -6.21 -12.68
N TRP A 36 8.98 -6.15 -12.93
CA TRP A 36 7.97 -6.21 -11.89
C TRP A 36 8.04 -7.52 -11.10
N LEU A 37 8.23 -8.63 -11.81
CA LEU A 37 8.39 -9.94 -11.18
C LEU A 37 9.67 -10.02 -10.35
N VAL A 38 10.81 -9.56 -10.88
CA VAL A 38 12.09 -9.58 -10.15
C VAL A 38 12.05 -8.66 -8.93
N GLN A 39 11.50 -7.45 -9.06
CA GLN A 39 11.25 -6.57 -7.92
C GLN A 39 10.33 -7.24 -6.88
N GLY A 40 9.28 -7.94 -7.36
CA GLY A 40 8.34 -8.66 -6.51
C GLY A 40 9.00 -9.76 -5.68
N VAL A 41 10.00 -10.46 -6.23
CA VAL A 41 10.80 -11.42 -5.44
C VAL A 41 11.44 -10.75 -4.23
N PHE A 42 12.00 -9.56 -4.39
CA PHE A 42 12.57 -8.80 -3.28
C PHE A 42 11.50 -8.22 -2.36
N ALA A 43 10.50 -7.53 -2.93
CA ALA A 43 9.50 -6.79 -2.18
C ALA A 43 8.52 -7.69 -1.41
N TRP A 44 8.15 -8.84 -1.98
CA TRP A 44 7.02 -9.65 -1.51
C TRP A 44 7.41 -11.03 -0.98
N LEU A 45 8.65 -11.49 -1.23
CA LEU A 45 9.15 -12.77 -0.70
C LEU A 45 10.36 -12.55 0.21
N LEU A 46 11.49 -12.10 -0.35
CA LEU A 46 12.77 -12.11 0.36
C LEU A 46 12.76 -11.16 1.57
N LEU A 47 12.41 -9.89 1.37
CA LEU A 47 12.45 -8.90 2.45
C LEU A 47 11.37 -9.14 3.51
N PRO A 48 10.10 -9.50 3.18
CA PRO A 48 9.13 -9.91 4.16
C PRO A 48 9.54 -11.17 4.94
N PHE A 49 10.20 -12.14 4.28
CA PHE A 49 10.74 -13.31 4.96
C PHE A 49 11.81 -12.93 5.99
N LEU A 50 12.78 -12.10 5.60
CA LEU A 50 13.80 -11.59 6.53
C LEU A 50 13.18 -10.79 7.68
N GLY A 51 12.16 -9.96 7.38
CA GLY A 51 11.40 -9.25 8.41
C GLY A 51 10.67 -10.18 9.36
N ALA A 52 10.01 -11.22 8.87
CA ALA A 52 9.29 -12.18 9.69
C ALA A 52 10.22 -12.95 10.66
N LEU A 53 11.48 -13.17 10.28
CA LEU A 53 12.47 -13.78 11.16
C LEU A 53 12.76 -12.95 12.42
N LEU A 54 12.58 -11.63 12.37
CA LEU A 54 12.74 -10.75 13.54
C LEU A 54 11.65 -10.98 14.60
N ALA A 55 10.51 -11.56 14.20
CA ALA A 55 9.43 -11.89 15.12
C ALA A 55 9.63 -13.24 15.83
N VAL A 56 10.68 -14.01 15.48
CA VAL A 56 10.93 -15.35 15.99
C VAL A 56 11.84 -15.27 17.20
N PRO A 57 11.38 -15.69 18.41
CA PRO A 57 12.21 -15.74 19.61
C PRO A 57 13.28 -16.84 19.52
N SER A 58 14.30 -16.73 20.38
CA SER A 58 15.37 -17.72 20.46
C SER A 58 14.81 -19.10 20.83
N GLY A 59 15.18 -20.12 20.08
CA GLY A 59 14.72 -21.51 20.26
C GLY A 59 13.44 -21.86 19.48
N GLU A 60 12.78 -20.91 18.87
CA GLU A 60 11.59 -21.12 18.04
C GLU A 60 11.94 -21.05 16.54
N SER A 61 10.97 -21.40 15.69
CA SER A 61 11.12 -21.31 14.24
C SER A 61 9.88 -20.70 13.58
N LEU A 62 10.09 -19.98 12.48
CA LEU A 62 8.99 -19.40 11.70
C LEU A 62 8.05 -20.49 11.14
N TRP A 63 8.61 -21.65 10.75
CA TRP A 63 7.82 -22.79 10.30
C TRP A 63 7.02 -23.43 11.43
N GLY A 64 7.59 -23.50 12.64
CA GLY A 64 6.88 -23.94 13.84
C GLY A 64 5.70 -23.03 14.17
N LEU A 65 5.88 -21.70 14.02
CA LEU A 65 4.80 -20.73 14.18
C LEU A 65 3.64 -21.03 13.22
N PHE A 66 3.93 -21.17 11.91
CA PHE A 66 2.89 -21.43 10.92
C PHE A 66 2.24 -22.81 11.10
N ALA A 67 2.97 -23.82 11.55
CA ALA A 67 2.41 -25.14 11.84
C ALA A 67 1.43 -25.15 13.02
N GLN A 68 1.61 -24.24 13.99
CA GLN A 68 0.76 -24.13 15.18
C GLN A 68 -0.40 -23.13 15.00
N ALA A 69 -0.27 -22.20 14.05
CA ALA A 69 -1.30 -21.19 13.81
C ALA A 69 -2.60 -21.82 13.28
N PRO A 70 -3.78 -21.26 13.64
CA PRO A 70 -5.06 -21.75 13.14
C PRO A 70 -5.10 -21.75 11.61
N SER A 71 -5.39 -22.89 11.00
CA SER A 71 -5.39 -23.04 9.52
C SER A 71 -6.32 -22.03 8.83
N PHE A 72 -7.46 -21.71 9.44
CA PHE A 72 -8.39 -20.72 8.91
C PHE A 72 -7.71 -19.34 8.78
N ASN A 73 -6.99 -18.88 9.83
CA ASN A 73 -6.31 -17.59 9.81
C ASN A 73 -5.19 -17.55 8.77
N LEU A 74 -4.43 -18.65 8.63
CA LEU A 74 -3.38 -18.77 7.60
C LEU A 74 -3.97 -18.63 6.19
N TRP A 75 -5.03 -19.40 5.90
CA TRP A 75 -5.66 -19.37 4.58
C TRP A 75 -6.35 -18.04 4.28
N MET A 76 -7.02 -17.43 5.26
CA MET A 76 -7.64 -16.11 5.06
C MET A 76 -6.59 -15.03 4.83
N THR A 77 -5.49 -15.04 5.61
CA THR A 77 -4.37 -14.11 5.42
C THR A 77 -3.77 -14.23 4.01
N LEU A 78 -3.55 -15.45 3.54
CA LEU A 78 -3.02 -15.73 2.20
C LEU A 78 -4.04 -15.33 1.10
N LEU A 79 -5.31 -15.67 1.27
CA LEU A 79 -6.39 -15.34 0.32
C LEU A 79 -6.53 -13.81 0.15
N PHE A 80 -6.58 -13.06 1.25
CA PHE A 80 -6.64 -11.61 1.17
C PHE A 80 -5.35 -11.01 0.58
N GLY A 81 -4.22 -11.67 0.75
CA GLY A 81 -2.99 -11.37 0.02
C GLY A 81 -3.14 -11.56 -1.49
N CYS A 82 -3.75 -12.65 -1.96
CA CYS A 82 -4.03 -12.87 -3.38
C CYS A 82 -4.96 -11.78 -3.95
N LEU A 83 -6.02 -11.42 -3.22
CA LEU A 83 -6.94 -10.34 -3.61
C LEU A 83 -6.21 -8.99 -3.67
N TRP A 84 -5.35 -8.70 -2.70
CA TRP A 84 -4.49 -7.51 -2.74
C TRP A 84 -3.59 -7.51 -4.00
N GLY A 85 -3.06 -8.65 -4.41
CA GLY A 85 -2.27 -8.78 -5.64
C GLY A 85 -3.04 -8.30 -6.89
N VAL A 86 -4.36 -8.60 -6.98
CA VAL A 86 -5.24 -8.07 -8.04
C VAL A 86 -5.33 -6.54 -7.94
N GLY A 87 -5.43 -6.00 -6.72
CA GLY A 87 -5.45 -4.56 -6.47
C GLY A 87 -4.22 -3.85 -7.04
N GLY A 88 -3.03 -4.39 -6.80
CA GLY A 88 -1.77 -3.86 -7.33
C GLY A 88 -1.72 -3.84 -8.86
N LEU A 89 -2.21 -4.90 -9.52
CA LEU A 89 -2.27 -4.98 -10.99
C LEU A 89 -3.28 -3.98 -11.59
N THR A 90 -4.45 -3.82 -10.96
CA THR A 90 -5.49 -2.89 -11.44
C THR A 90 -5.18 -1.42 -11.13
N PHE A 91 -4.29 -1.16 -10.16
CA PHE A 91 -3.84 0.20 -9.80
C PHE A 91 -3.21 0.93 -11.00
N GLY A 92 -2.32 0.28 -11.74
CA GLY A 92 -1.73 0.83 -12.94
C GLY A 92 -2.75 1.14 -14.03
N LEU A 93 -3.80 0.32 -14.17
CA LEU A 93 -4.89 0.56 -15.11
C LEU A 93 -5.73 1.79 -14.73
N SER A 94 -5.99 2.02 -13.44
CA SER A 94 -6.72 3.22 -13.00
C SER A 94 -6.00 4.50 -13.39
N MET A 95 -4.67 4.53 -13.25
CA MET A 95 -3.84 5.66 -13.67
C MET A 95 -3.83 5.83 -15.19
N ARG A 96 -3.88 4.73 -15.94
CA ARG A 96 -3.93 4.75 -17.41
C ARG A 96 -5.22 5.40 -17.94
N TYR A 97 -6.36 5.19 -17.26
CA TYR A 97 -7.65 5.73 -17.67
C TYR A 97 -7.97 7.13 -17.10
N LEU A 98 -7.50 7.45 -15.88
CA LEU A 98 -7.84 8.69 -15.17
C LEU A 98 -6.68 9.68 -15.08
N GLY A 99 -5.48 9.26 -15.45
CA GLY A 99 -4.25 9.97 -15.11
C GLY A 99 -3.78 9.66 -13.68
N VAL A 100 -2.51 9.99 -13.41
CA VAL A 100 -1.85 9.59 -12.16
C VAL A 100 -2.55 10.16 -10.94
N ALA A 101 -2.79 11.47 -10.90
CA ALA A 101 -3.31 12.14 -9.70
C ALA A 101 -4.72 11.64 -9.31
N LEU A 102 -5.66 11.57 -10.26
CA LEU A 102 -7.04 11.17 -9.97
C LEU A 102 -7.14 9.66 -9.71
N GLY A 103 -6.50 8.83 -10.56
CA GLY A 103 -6.51 7.38 -10.41
C GLY A 103 -5.89 6.94 -9.08
N GLN A 104 -4.74 7.50 -8.72
CA GLN A 104 -4.07 7.22 -7.45
C GLN A 104 -4.91 7.69 -6.25
N SER A 105 -5.47 8.90 -6.29
CA SER A 105 -6.27 9.41 -5.17
C SER A 105 -7.50 8.55 -4.90
N LEU A 106 -8.24 8.16 -5.94
CA LEU A 106 -9.42 7.30 -5.80
C LEU A 106 -9.04 5.90 -5.28
N ALA A 107 -8.01 5.29 -5.86
CA ALA A 107 -7.59 3.95 -5.47
C ALA A 107 -7.05 3.92 -4.03
N LEU A 108 -6.13 4.83 -3.66
CA LEU A 108 -5.58 4.87 -2.30
C LEU A 108 -6.59 5.32 -1.25
N GLY A 109 -7.53 6.23 -1.62
CA GLY A 109 -8.62 6.60 -0.74
C GLY A 109 -9.55 5.46 -0.41
N THR A 110 -9.96 4.73 -1.43
CA THR A 110 -10.78 3.54 -1.27
C THR A 110 -10.04 2.46 -0.47
N CYS A 111 -8.74 2.27 -0.75
CA CYS A 111 -7.87 1.35 0.00
C CYS A 111 -7.78 1.73 1.48
N ALA A 112 -7.55 3.00 1.80
CA ALA A 112 -7.44 3.47 3.17
C ALA A 112 -8.74 3.24 3.97
N ALA A 113 -9.88 3.63 3.42
CA ALA A 113 -11.17 3.49 4.07
C ALA A 113 -11.59 2.02 4.23
N LEU A 114 -11.60 1.28 3.12
CA LEU A 114 -12.05 -0.12 3.14
C LEU A 114 -11.08 -1.02 3.89
N GLY A 115 -9.77 -0.82 3.75
CA GLY A 115 -8.76 -1.58 4.49
C GLY A 115 -8.91 -1.41 6.00
N THR A 116 -9.29 -0.23 6.47
CA THR A 116 -9.47 0.04 7.91
C THR A 116 -10.80 -0.50 8.44
N ILE A 117 -11.89 -0.41 7.67
CA ILE A 117 -13.24 -0.77 8.13
C ILE A 117 -13.52 -2.27 7.90
N MET A 118 -13.12 -2.81 6.75
CA MET A 118 -13.51 -4.15 6.31
C MET A 118 -12.90 -5.27 7.16
N GLY A 119 -11.68 -5.07 7.69
CA GLY A 119 -11.02 -6.04 8.58
C GLY A 119 -11.87 -6.33 9.82
N PRO A 120 -12.16 -5.34 10.68
CA PRO A 120 -13.04 -5.52 11.84
C PRO A 120 -14.43 -6.04 11.49
N VAL A 121 -15.04 -5.58 10.40
CA VAL A 121 -16.38 -6.05 9.96
C VAL A 121 -16.37 -7.55 9.63
N LEU A 122 -15.39 -8.01 8.85
CA LEU A 122 -15.29 -9.41 8.48
C LEU A 122 -14.90 -10.29 9.68
N LEU A 123 -13.94 -9.84 10.51
CA LEU A 123 -13.60 -10.58 11.73
C LEU A 123 -14.83 -10.76 12.63
N ASN A 124 -15.64 -9.72 12.82
CA ASN A 124 -16.85 -9.84 13.62
C ASN A 124 -17.92 -10.75 12.98
N ALA A 125 -17.95 -10.83 11.65
CA ALA A 125 -18.87 -11.72 10.95
C ALA A 125 -18.48 -13.20 11.10
N PHE A 126 -17.18 -13.50 11.09
CA PHE A 126 -16.66 -14.88 11.24
C PHE A 126 -16.48 -15.28 12.72
N PHE A 127 -16.19 -14.33 13.60
CA PHE A 127 -15.88 -14.51 15.01
C PHE A 127 -16.60 -13.44 15.86
N PRO A 128 -17.93 -13.52 16.01
CA PRO A 128 -18.71 -12.52 16.75
C PRO A 128 -18.24 -12.34 18.21
N GLU A 129 -17.68 -13.38 18.81
CA GLU A 129 -17.16 -13.39 20.18
C GLU A 129 -15.95 -12.44 20.37
N LEU A 130 -15.22 -12.10 19.29
CA LEU A 130 -14.12 -11.15 19.37
C LEU A 130 -14.55 -9.69 19.49
N ASN A 131 -15.86 -9.40 19.26
CA ASN A 131 -16.40 -8.05 19.25
C ASN A 131 -15.54 -7.04 18.46
N ALA A 132 -15.03 -7.48 17.32
CA ALA A 132 -14.09 -6.70 16.52
C ALA A 132 -14.65 -5.34 16.06
N LEU A 133 -15.97 -5.21 15.91
CA LEU A 133 -16.65 -3.94 15.62
C LEU A 133 -16.43 -2.88 16.69
N GLY A 134 -16.14 -3.26 17.93
CA GLY A 134 -15.82 -2.33 19.01
C GLY A 134 -14.57 -1.48 18.74
N SER A 135 -13.70 -1.92 17.84
CA SER A 135 -12.55 -1.13 17.38
C SER A 135 -12.93 0.05 16.47
N LEU A 136 -14.11 0.01 15.83
CA LEU A 136 -14.63 1.07 14.95
C LEU A 136 -15.34 2.16 15.77
N THR A 137 -14.58 2.81 16.64
CA THR A 137 -15.07 3.91 17.46
C THR A 137 -15.43 5.14 16.61
N THR A 138 -16.19 6.08 17.20
CA THR A 138 -16.51 7.38 16.55
C THR A 138 -15.24 8.10 16.10
N ALA A 139 -14.17 8.04 16.89
CA ALA A 139 -12.88 8.63 16.55
C ALA A 139 -12.24 7.97 15.32
N VAL A 140 -12.32 6.64 15.21
CA VAL A 140 -11.82 5.89 14.04
C VAL A 140 -12.62 6.26 12.79
N ILE A 141 -13.95 6.25 12.87
CA ILE A 141 -14.81 6.62 11.72
C ILE A 141 -14.57 8.07 11.30
N ALA A 142 -14.45 8.99 12.25
CA ALA A 142 -14.12 10.39 11.95
C ALA A 142 -12.74 10.52 11.26
N GLY A 143 -11.74 9.80 11.74
CA GLY A 143 -10.40 9.78 11.12
C GLY A 143 -10.43 9.29 9.68
N VAL A 144 -11.13 8.20 9.39
CA VAL A 144 -11.35 7.68 8.04
C VAL A 144 -12.08 8.71 7.17
N ALA A 145 -13.14 9.33 7.69
CA ALA A 145 -13.93 10.32 6.95
C ALA A 145 -13.07 11.55 6.57
N ILE A 146 -12.28 12.09 7.51
CA ILE A 146 -11.38 13.22 7.25
C ILE A 146 -10.31 12.83 6.21
N THR A 147 -9.77 11.63 6.29
CA THR A 147 -8.83 11.11 5.29
C THR A 147 -9.47 11.07 3.90
N LEU A 148 -10.69 10.55 3.78
CA LEU A 148 -11.42 10.53 2.51
C LEU A 148 -11.67 11.93 1.95
N VAL A 149 -12.00 12.91 2.80
CA VAL A 149 -12.15 14.31 2.40
C VAL A 149 -10.83 14.86 1.85
N GLY A 150 -9.71 14.64 2.54
CA GLY A 150 -8.39 15.07 2.07
C GLY A 150 -8.02 14.48 0.70
N ILE A 151 -8.27 13.17 0.53
CA ILE A 151 -8.03 12.47 -0.75
C ILE A 151 -8.95 12.97 -1.85
N ALA A 152 -10.22 13.25 -1.55
CA ALA A 152 -11.16 13.83 -2.50
C ALA A 152 -10.70 15.23 -2.97
N ILE A 153 -10.19 16.06 -2.07
CA ILE A 153 -9.64 17.40 -2.40
C ILE A 153 -8.44 17.25 -3.35
N ILE A 154 -7.52 16.32 -3.08
CA ILE A 154 -6.38 16.04 -3.99
C ILE A 154 -6.88 15.53 -5.34
N GLY A 155 -7.90 14.65 -5.33
CA GLY A 155 -8.56 14.19 -6.56
C GLY A 155 -9.15 15.34 -7.39
N VAL A 156 -9.79 16.32 -6.73
CA VAL A 156 -10.28 17.53 -7.40
C VAL A 156 -9.14 18.32 -8.03
N ALA A 157 -8.01 18.52 -7.32
CA ALA A 157 -6.83 19.19 -7.90
C ALA A 157 -6.32 18.45 -9.15
N GLY A 158 -6.26 17.12 -9.11
CA GLY A 158 -5.91 16.28 -10.27
C GLY A 158 -6.91 16.39 -11.41
N GLY A 159 -8.20 16.47 -11.12
CA GLY A 159 -9.27 16.67 -12.09
C GLY A 159 -9.18 18.05 -12.77
N ILE A 160 -8.90 19.11 -12.00
CA ILE A 160 -8.68 20.48 -12.55
C ILE A 160 -7.46 20.48 -13.48
N LYS A 161 -6.34 19.87 -13.04
CA LYS A 161 -5.15 19.71 -13.88
C LYS A 161 -5.48 18.99 -15.19
N ALA A 162 -6.18 17.86 -15.12
CA ALA A 162 -6.56 17.09 -16.31
C ALA A 162 -7.48 17.87 -17.27
N LYS A 163 -8.37 18.73 -16.76
CA LYS A 163 -9.24 19.57 -17.58
C LYS A 163 -8.51 20.73 -18.25
N ALA A 164 -7.42 21.21 -17.64
CA ALA A 164 -6.62 22.31 -18.19
C ALA A 164 -5.74 21.87 -19.37
N LEU A 165 -5.52 20.58 -19.56
CA LEU A 165 -4.80 20.03 -20.71
C LEU A 165 -5.70 20.05 -21.97
N THR A 166 -5.11 20.36 -23.12
CA THR A 166 -5.78 20.23 -24.43
C THR A 166 -6.11 18.76 -24.73
N ASP A 167 -7.03 18.49 -25.65
CA ASP A 167 -7.39 17.12 -26.00
C ASP A 167 -6.19 16.33 -26.59
N GLU A 168 -5.26 17.02 -27.23
CA GLU A 168 -3.99 16.44 -27.72
C GLU A 168 -3.06 16.14 -26.56
N GLU A 169 -2.90 17.05 -25.60
CA GLU A 169 -2.13 16.83 -24.37
C GLU A 169 -2.76 15.78 -23.47
N LYS A 170 -4.09 15.69 -23.38
CA LYS A 170 -4.79 14.59 -22.70
C LYS A 170 -4.49 13.25 -23.33
N LYS A 171 -4.57 13.15 -24.68
CA LYS A 171 -4.23 11.92 -25.41
C LYS A 171 -2.74 11.58 -25.32
N ALA A 172 -1.87 12.57 -25.21
CA ALA A 172 -0.44 12.37 -25.02
C ALA A 172 -0.13 11.95 -23.57
N ALA A 173 -0.82 12.52 -22.58
CA ALA A 173 -0.63 12.24 -21.16
C ALA A 173 -1.40 10.99 -20.67
N VAL A 174 -2.58 10.73 -21.24
CA VAL A 174 -3.48 9.62 -20.88
C VAL A 174 -3.99 8.98 -22.18
N LYS A 175 -3.20 8.07 -22.71
CA LYS A 175 -3.38 7.46 -24.03
C LYS A 175 -4.77 6.86 -24.27
N ASP A 176 -5.43 6.38 -23.18
CA ASP A 176 -6.72 5.71 -23.24
C ASP A 176 -7.75 6.32 -22.25
N PHE A 177 -7.79 7.66 -22.15
CA PHE A 177 -8.68 8.33 -21.21
C PHE A 177 -10.14 7.86 -21.34
N ASN A 178 -10.65 7.26 -20.25
CA ASN A 178 -12.02 6.82 -20.11
C ASN A 178 -12.49 7.01 -18.67
N PHE A 179 -13.24 8.08 -18.42
CA PHE A 179 -13.61 8.48 -17.06
C PHE A 179 -14.48 7.45 -16.33
N PRO A 180 -15.59 6.90 -16.89
CA PRO A 180 -16.40 5.92 -16.18
C PRO A 180 -15.65 4.62 -15.90
N MET A 181 -14.94 4.08 -16.87
CA MET A 181 -14.14 2.87 -16.72
C MET A 181 -13.01 3.09 -15.71
N GLY A 182 -12.36 4.24 -15.77
CA GLY A 182 -11.29 4.59 -14.87
C GLY A 182 -11.74 4.68 -13.42
N ILE A 183 -12.90 5.27 -13.13
CA ILE A 183 -13.48 5.30 -11.77
C ILE A 183 -13.79 3.89 -11.30
N ALA A 184 -14.46 3.06 -12.11
CA ALA A 184 -14.80 1.69 -11.73
C ALA A 184 -13.53 0.87 -11.40
N ILE A 185 -12.49 0.99 -12.22
CA ILE A 185 -11.21 0.31 -12.00
C ILE A 185 -10.48 0.88 -10.78
N ALA A 186 -10.51 2.20 -10.54
CA ALA A 186 -9.88 2.80 -9.37
C ALA A 186 -10.54 2.33 -8.06
N LEU A 187 -11.87 2.28 -8.03
CA LEU A 187 -12.62 1.78 -6.89
C LEU A 187 -12.36 0.28 -6.66
N LEU A 188 -12.37 -0.53 -7.73
CA LEU A 188 -12.03 -1.95 -7.66
C LEU A 188 -10.60 -2.14 -7.15
N SER A 189 -9.65 -1.40 -7.69
CA SER A 189 -8.25 -1.42 -7.26
C SER A 189 -8.10 -1.08 -5.79
N GLY A 190 -8.78 -0.02 -5.35
CA GLY A 190 -8.75 0.39 -3.94
C GLY A 190 -9.37 -0.64 -3.01
N PHE A 191 -10.51 -1.24 -3.39
CA PHE A 191 -11.14 -2.33 -2.65
C PHE A 191 -10.18 -3.52 -2.51
N MET A 192 -9.65 -4.01 -3.62
CA MET A 192 -8.71 -5.13 -3.64
C MET A 192 -7.40 -4.78 -2.89
N SER A 193 -6.91 -3.54 -3.00
CA SER A 193 -5.72 -3.10 -2.24
C SER A 193 -5.98 -3.04 -0.74
N GLY A 194 -7.19 -2.68 -0.31
CA GLY A 194 -7.60 -2.71 1.09
C GLY A 194 -7.59 -4.12 1.70
N CYS A 195 -7.70 -5.16 0.88
CA CYS A 195 -7.58 -6.55 1.29
C CYS A 195 -6.24 -6.85 1.99
N PHE A 196 -5.19 -6.07 1.74
CA PHE A 196 -3.94 -6.20 2.47
C PHE A 196 -4.14 -6.07 3.99
N ASN A 197 -4.81 -5.01 4.43
CA ASN A 197 -5.06 -4.81 5.86
C ASN A 197 -6.04 -5.85 6.42
N VAL A 198 -7.00 -6.30 5.64
CA VAL A 198 -7.89 -7.40 6.04
C VAL A 198 -7.09 -8.68 6.30
N GLY A 199 -6.13 -9.00 5.43
CA GLY A 199 -5.20 -10.11 5.64
C GLY A 199 -4.38 -9.95 6.92
N LEU A 200 -3.90 -8.74 7.21
CA LEU A 200 -3.19 -8.45 8.47
C LEU A 200 -4.10 -8.64 9.70
N GLU A 201 -5.37 -8.29 9.62
CA GLU A 201 -6.32 -8.47 10.73
C GLU A 201 -6.61 -9.97 10.98
N PHE A 202 -6.81 -10.78 9.94
CA PHE A 202 -6.93 -12.24 10.10
C PHE A 202 -5.64 -12.88 10.61
N GLY A 203 -4.49 -12.31 10.25
CA GLY A 203 -3.17 -12.79 10.66
C GLY A 203 -2.62 -12.19 11.95
N LYS A 204 -3.37 -11.31 12.65
CA LYS A 204 -2.84 -10.54 13.80
C LYS A 204 -2.31 -11.40 14.94
N ASP A 205 -2.87 -12.60 15.11
CA ASP A 205 -2.50 -13.54 16.16
C ASP A 205 -1.45 -14.58 15.70
N ILE A 206 -0.98 -14.49 14.44
CA ILE A 206 0.10 -15.32 13.91
C ILE A 206 1.45 -14.73 14.39
N ASN A 207 1.74 -14.89 15.66
CA ASN A 207 2.98 -14.49 16.32
C ASN A 207 3.14 -15.31 17.62
N PHE A 208 4.27 -15.17 18.31
CA PHE A 208 4.52 -15.89 19.56
C PHE A 208 3.99 -15.17 20.81
N GLY A 209 2.94 -14.38 20.67
CA GLY A 209 2.33 -13.66 21.79
C GLY A 209 3.30 -12.71 22.48
N ASP A 210 3.42 -12.85 23.80
CA ASP A 210 4.31 -11.99 24.60
C ASP A 210 5.79 -12.25 24.39
N LEU A 211 6.16 -13.38 23.75
CA LEU A 211 7.54 -13.67 23.37
C LEU A 211 8.01 -12.90 22.15
N THR A 212 7.07 -12.37 21.33
CA THR A 212 7.40 -11.52 20.18
C THR A 212 7.40 -10.05 20.60
N ASP A 213 8.48 -9.33 20.27
CA ASP A 213 8.53 -7.88 20.45
C ASP A 213 7.33 -7.22 19.74
N PRO A 214 6.59 -6.34 20.42
CA PRO A 214 5.42 -5.64 19.84
C PRO A 214 5.70 -4.97 18.49
N MET A 215 6.93 -4.54 18.23
CA MET A 215 7.35 -3.93 16.96
C MET A 215 7.35 -4.92 15.79
N PHE A 216 7.45 -6.23 16.04
CA PHE A 216 7.57 -7.24 14.99
C PHE A 216 6.34 -8.15 14.86
N ARG A 217 5.32 -7.97 15.71
CA ARG A 217 4.16 -8.88 15.78
C ARG A 217 3.40 -9.05 14.47
N THR A 218 3.37 -8.03 13.61
CA THR A 218 2.63 -8.12 12.33
C THR A 218 3.47 -8.65 11.16
N LEU A 219 4.78 -8.85 11.34
CA LEU A 219 5.66 -9.25 10.23
C LEU A 219 5.40 -10.66 9.71
N PRO A 220 5.07 -11.69 10.53
CA PRO A 220 4.69 -13.00 10.00
C PRO A 220 3.42 -12.95 9.14
N ALA A 221 2.39 -12.21 9.59
CA ALA A 221 1.19 -11.99 8.79
C ALA A 221 1.50 -11.21 7.50
N THR A 222 2.36 -10.19 7.58
CA THR A 222 2.83 -9.43 6.40
C THR A 222 3.47 -10.34 5.37
N LEU A 223 4.31 -11.30 5.79
CA LEU A 223 4.90 -12.29 4.89
C LEU A 223 3.81 -13.10 4.16
N LEU A 224 2.81 -13.61 4.87
CA LEU A 224 1.74 -14.40 4.25
C LEU A 224 0.92 -13.58 3.25
N VAL A 225 0.56 -12.35 3.60
CA VAL A 225 -0.17 -11.44 2.69
C VAL A 225 0.66 -11.15 1.44
N THR A 226 1.96 -10.86 1.61
CA THR A 226 2.83 -10.55 0.46
C THR A 226 3.10 -11.78 -0.41
N VAL A 227 3.20 -12.98 0.17
CA VAL A 227 3.27 -14.25 -0.58
C VAL A 227 2.00 -14.44 -1.42
N GLY A 228 0.81 -14.21 -0.85
CA GLY A 228 -0.45 -14.27 -1.60
C GLY A 228 -0.44 -13.32 -2.79
N GLY A 229 -0.05 -12.07 -2.56
CA GLY A 229 0.06 -11.07 -3.63
C GLY A 229 1.12 -11.43 -4.69
N PHE A 230 2.23 -12.03 -4.27
CA PHE A 230 3.25 -12.53 -5.20
C PHE A 230 2.68 -13.61 -6.12
N VAL A 231 1.91 -14.56 -5.59
CA VAL A 231 1.28 -15.63 -6.41
C VAL A 231 0.41 -15.04 -7.52
N THR A 232 -0.44 -14.05 -7.20
CA THR A 232 -1.28 -13.37 -8.20
C THR A 232 -0.44 -12.64 -9.25
N ASN A 233 0.56 -11.88 -8.80
CA ASN A 233 1.42 -11.13 -9.70
C ASN A 233 2.31 -12.06 -10.55
N LEU A 234 2.79 -13.17 -9.99
CA LEU A 234 3.53 -14.20 -10.71
C LEU A 234 2.69 -14.77 -11.86
N ALA A 235 1.44 -15.17 -11.57
CA ALA A 235 0.54 -15.71 -12.58
C ALA A 235 0.30 -14.69 -13.72
N TYR A 236 0.05 -13.43 -13.39
CA TYR A 236 -0.16 -12.37 -14.36
C TYR A 236 1.11 -12.06 -15.18
N CYS A 237 2.25 -11.89 -14.53
CA CYS A 237 3.52 -11.61 -15.21
C CYS A 237 3.96 -12.79 -16.07
N PHE A 238 3.72 -14.03 -15.63
CA PHE A 238 3.97 -15.23 -16.45
C PHE A 238 3.16 -15.18 -17.74
N TYR A 239 1.84 -14.92 -17.63
CA TYR A 239 0.96 -14.76 -18.78
C TYR A 239 1.45 -13.64 -19.73
N GLN A 240 1.83 -12.48 -19.18
CA GLN A 240 2.31 -11.35 -19.98
C GLN A 240 3.66 -11.63 -20.65
N ASN A 241 4.61 -12.26 -19.95
CA ASN A 241 5.89 -12.69 -20.56
C ASN A 241 5.67 -13.66 -21.73
N GLN A 242 4.70 -14.57 -21.58
CA GLN A 242 4.35 -15.51 -22.67
C GLN A 242 3.70 -14.79 -23.85
N LYS A 243 2.74 -13.90 -23.58
CA LYS A 243 2.01 -13.14 -24.59
C LYS A 243 2.89 -12.17 -25.36
N ASN A 244 3.79 -11.48 -24.66
CA ASN A 244 4.66 -10.44 -25.23
C ASN A 244 6.02 -10.98 -25.69
N HIS A 245 6.28 -12.29 -25.54
CA HIS A 245 7.57 -12.94 -25.86
C HIS A 245 8.76 -12.30 -25.14
N THR A 246 8.60 -11.85 -23.90
CA THR A 246 9.59 -11.08 -23.13
C THR A 246 10.49 -11.96 -22.24
N TRP A 247 10.38 -13.28 -22.29
CA TRP A 247 11.27 -14.22 -21.58
C TRP A 247 12.75 -14.00 -21.91
N THR A 248 13.05 -13.49 -23.11
CA THR A 248 14.40 -13.14 -23.55
C THR A 248 15.03 -12.02 -22.71
N ASP A 249 14.24 -11.23 -21.98
CA ASP A 249 14.74 -10.18 -21.09
C ASP A 249 15.68 -10.76 -20.04
N TYR A 250 15.33 -11.92 -19.48
CA TYR A 250 16.15 -12.60 -18.48
C TYR A 250 17.47 -13.17 -19.04
N GLY A 251 17.63 -13.24 -20.36
CA GLY A 251 18.88 -13.61 -21.04
C GLY A 251 19.86 -12.45 -21.25
N LYS A 252 19.45 -11.20 -21.04
CA LYS A 252 20.26 -9.98 -21.30
C LYS A 252 21.27 -9.73 -20.17
N ARG A 253 22.32 -10.56 -20.09
CA ARG A 253 23.31 -10.56 -18.99
C ARG A 253 23.97 -9.21 -18.76
N GLN A 254 24.17 -8.39 -19.79
CA GLN A 254 24.84 -7.09 -19.71
C GLN A 254 24.09 -6.06 -18.83
N VAL A 255 22.80 -6.23 -18.61
CA VAL A 255 21.98 -5.33 -17.76
C VAL A 255 21.63 -5.93 -16.40
N TRP A 256 21.96 -7.19 -16.14
CA TRP A 256 21.56 -7.91 -14.93
C TRP A 256 21.98 -7.19 -13.65
N ALA A 257 23.26 -6.86 -13.50
CA ALA A 257 23.77 -6.21 -12.28
C ALA A 257 23.04 -4.89 -12.02
N ASN A 258 22.86 -4.05 -13.06
CA ASN A 258 22.09 -2.81 -12.96
C ASN A 258 20.65 -3.10 -12.52
N ASN A 259 19.96 -4.01 -13.19
CA ASN A 259 18.53 -4.25 -12.99
C ASN A 259 18.25 -4.91 -11.64
N LEU A 260 19.09 -5.86 -11.20
CA LEU A 260 18.96 -6.47 -9.87
C LEU A 260 19.13 -5.44 -8.74
N VAL A 261 20.13 -4.54 -8.85
CA VAL A 261 20.35 -3.49 -7.85
C VAL A 261 19.13 -2.56 -7.76
N PHE A 262 18.59 -2.10 -8.90
CA PHE A 262 17.45 -1.20 -8.89
C PHE A 262 16.13 -1.90 -8.54
N CYS A 263 15.93 -3.17 -8.90
CA CYS A 263 14.79 -3.97 -8.43
C CYS A 263 14.87 -4.24 -6.93
N LEU A 264 16.06 -4.57 -6.39
CA LEU A 264 16.25 -4.73 -4.94
C LEU A 264 15.96 -3.43 -4.19
N LEU A 265 16.51 -2.31 -4.67
CA LEU A 265 16.31 -1.00 -4.04
C LEU A 265 14.82 -0.61 -4.07
N ALA A 266 14.15 -0.78 -5.21
CA ALA A 266 12.72 -0.54 -5.34
C ALA A 266 11.90 -1.45 -4.42
N GLY A 267 12.26 -2.74 -4.35
CA GLY A 267 11.62 -3.70 -3.45
C GLY A 267 11.81 -3.36 -1.98
N ALA A 268 13.01 -2.93 -1.58
CA ALA A 268 13.32 -2.51 -0.22
C ALA A 268 12.52 -1.24 0.17
N LEU A 269 12.49 -0.24 -0.69
CA LEU A 269 11.71 0.97 -0.48
C LEU A 269 10.21 0.65 -0.39
N TRP A 270 9.72 -0.25 -1.23
CA TRP A 270 8.31 -0.67 -1.18
C TRP A 270 7.98 -1.41 0.12
N TYR A 271 8.81 -2.38 0.55
CA TYR A 271 8.57 -3.15 1.77
C TYR A 271 8.69 -2.30 3.03
N SER A 272 9.51 -1.25 3.02
CA SER A 272 9.73 -0.34 4.17
C SER A 272 8.44 0.24 4.73
N GLN A 273 7.37 0.39 3.93
CA GLN A 273 6.07 0.87 4.43
C GLN A 273 5.44 -0.11 5.44
N PHE A 274 5.47 -1.39 5.17
CA PHE A 274 4.85 -2.40 6.05
C PHE A 274 5.77 -2.78 7.19
N PHE A 275 7.07 -2.77 6.96
CA PHE A 275 8.05 -2.87 8.04
C PHE A 275 7.91 -1.69 9.01
N GLY A 276 7.86 -0.45 8.49
CA GLY A 276 7.62 0.75 9.29
C GLY A 276 6.25 0.76 9.97
N LEU A 277 5.21 0.22 9.32
CA LEU A 277 3.89 0.06 9.93
C LEU A 277 3.96 -0.87 11.15
N SER A 278 4.64 -2.01 11.04
CA SER A 278 4.83 -2.95 12.15
C SER A 278 5.58 -2.31 13.31
N LEU A 279 6.74 -1.72 13.03
CA LEU A 279 7.53 -1.00 14.04
C LEU A 279 6.71 0.11 14.71
N GLY A 280 6.02 0.93 13.92
CA GLY A 280 5.20 2.03 14.40
C GLY A 280 4.07 1.55 15.31
N LYS A 281 3.37 0.48 14.96
CA LYS A 281 2.32 -0.15 15.79
C LYS A 281 2.84 -0.53 17.17
N GLY A 282 4.08 -1.00 17.29
CA GLY A 282 4.70 -1.32 18.59
C GLY A 282 4.77 -0.11 19.55
N PHE A 283 4.88 1.11 19.01
CA PHE A 283 4.85 2.34 19.81
C PHE A 283 3.45 2.92 20.03
N LEU A 284 2.44 2.44 19.30
CA LEU A 284 1.05 2.95 19.38
C LEU A 284 0.19 2.19 20.39
N GLY A 285 0.74 1.20 21.11
CA GLY A 285 -0.02 0.30 22.00
C GLY A 285 -0.86 1.00 23.08
N SER A 286 -0.49 2.23 23.48
CA SER A 286 -1.26 3.05 24.42
C SER A 286 -2.48 3.74 23.79
N SER A 287 -2.69 3.66 22.48
CA SER A 287 -3.81 4.28 21.77
C SER A 287 -4.49 3.28 20.82
N PRO A 288 -5.54 2.58 21.26
CA PRO A 288 -6.30 1.66 20.41
C PRO A 288 -6.82 2.31 19.13
N THR A 289 -7.24 3.57 19.20
CA THR A 289 -7.70 4.37 18.05
C THR A 289 -6.62 4.49 16.98
N LEU A 290 -5.38 4.83 17.38
CA LEU A 290 -4.28 4.97 16.42
C LEU A 290 -3.80 3.61 15.89
N LEU A 291 -3.86 2.56 16.69
CA LEU A 291 -3.57 1.20 16.22
C LEU A 291 -4.52 0.82 15.09
N THR A 292 -5.83 1.03 15.26
CA THR A 292 -6.85 0.75 14.23
C THR A 292 -6.66 1.63 13.01
N LEU A 293 -6.35 2.92 13.19
CA LEU A 293 -6.13 3.87 12.10
C LEU A 293 -4.75 3.79 11.45
N SER A 294 -3.81 3.03 11.99
CA SER A 294 -2.41 3.02 11.53
C SER A 294 -2.27 2.73 10.03
N PHE A 295 -3.09 1.83 9.49
CA PHE A 295 -3.10 1.55 8.05
C PHE A 295 -3.69 2.72 7.24
N CYS A 296 -4.77 3.34 7.71
CA CYS A 296 -5.36 4.53 7.09
C CYS A 296 -4.33 5.68 7.06
N ILE A 297 -3.63 5.91 8.16
CA ILE A 297 -2.56 6.91 8.29
C ILE A 297 -1.42 6.61 7.31
N LEU A 298 -0.97 5.37 7.21
CA LEU A 298 0.05 4.96 6.25
C LEU A 298 -0.38 5.29 4.81
N MET A 299 -1.60 4.94 4.43
CA MET A 299 -2.12 5.20 3.08
C MET A 299 -2.29 6.71 2.81
N ALA A 300 -2.76 7.48 3.79
CA ALA A 300 -2.84 8.93 3.69
C ALA A 300 -1.46 9.58 3.47
N LEU A 301 -0.45 9.15 4.21
CA LEU A 301 0.91 9.63 4.07
C LEU A 301 1.56 9.20 2.74
N ASN A 302 1.23 8.02 2.23
CA ASN A 302 1.63 7.61 0.88
C ASN A 302 1.10 8.59 -0.18
N VAL A 303 -0.15 9.04 -0.07
CA VAL A 303 -0.72 10.06 -0.98
C VAL A 303 0.02 11.39 -0.81
N VAL A 304 0.27 11.83 0.43
CA VAL A 304 1.02 13.06 0.71
C VAL A 304 2.40 13.05 0.03
N PHE A 305 3.20 12.03 0.31
CA PHE A 305 4.58 11.95 -0.22
C PHE A 305 4.62 11.71 -1.72
N SER A 306 3.67 10.98 -2.30
CA SER A 306 3.56 10.84 -3.75
C SER A 306 3.31 12.20 -4.43
N ASN A 307 2.46 13.05 -3.84
CA ASN A 307 2.23 14.40 -4.36
C ASN A 307 3.42 15.33 -4.13
N VAL A 308 4.15 15.18 -3.03
CA VAL A 308 5.44 15.90 -2.82
C VAL A 308 6.44 15.53 -3.91
N TRP A 309 6.58 14.24 -4.25
CA TRP A 309 7.40 13.79 -5.37
C TRP A 309 6.91 14.38 -6.70
N GLY A 310 5.58 14.40 -6.95
CA GLY A 310 5.02 15.02 -8.13
C GLY A 310 5.37 16.52 -8.26
N ILE A 311 5.39 17.25 -7.14
CA ILE A 311 5.83 18.65 -7.11
C ILE A 311 7.33 18.76 -7.41
N LEU A 312 8.18 17.95 -6.78
CA LEU A 312 9.63 17.95 -6.97
C LEU A 312 10.03 17.53 -8.39
N LEU A 313 9.32 16.59 -8.98
CA LEU A 313 9.52 16.13 -10.36
C LEU A 313 8.85 17.03 -11.41
N HIS A 314 8.33 18.17 -10.99
CA HIS A 314 7.68 19.16 -11.85
C HIS A 314 6.43 18.67 -12.59
N GLU A 315 5.76 17.62 -12.09
CA GLU A 315 4.50 17.11 -12.70
C GLU A 315 3.36 18.13 -12.63
N TRP A 316 3.44 19.10 -11.70
CA TRP A 316 2.46 20.17 -11.51
C TRP A 316 2.87 21.49 -12.21
N ARG A 317 3.92 21.44 -13.05
CA ARG A 317 4.38 22.62 -13.78
C ARG A 317 3.30 23.05 -14.80
N GLY A 318 3.05 24.36 -14.87
CA GLY A 318 2.02 24.94 -15.75
C GLY A 318 0.60 24.90 -15.18
N CYS A 319 0.36 24.26 -14.02
CA CYS A 319 -0.93 24.33 -13.35
C CYS A 319 -1.22 25.74 -12.80
N SER A 320 -2.51 26.09 -12.76
CA SER A 320 -2.93 27.37 -12.17
C SER A 320 -2.60 27.41 -10.66
N ARG A 321 -2.42 28.64 -10.14
CA ARG A 321 -2.20 28.84 -8.69
C ARG A 321 -3.33 28.20 -7.85
N ASN A 322 -4.57 28.29 -8.32
CA ASN A 322 -5.72 27.71 -7.63
C ASN A 322 -5.61 26.18 -7.54
N THR A 323 -5.16 25.50 -8.59
CA THR A 323 -4.93 24.06 -8.59
C THR A 323 -3.91 23.65 -7.54
N ILE A 324 -2.80 24.39 -7.44
CA ILE A 324 -1.77 24.14 -6.42
C ILE A 324 -2.29 24.40 -5.01
N VAL A 325 -3.09 25.46 -4.80
CA VAL A 325 -3.72 25.72 -3.49
C VAL A 325 -4.63 24.56 -3.08
N VAL A 326 -5.50 24.07 -4.01
CA VAL A 326 -6.38 22.93 -3.73
C VAL A 326 -5.57 21.69 -3.37
N LEU A 327 -4.48 21.40 -4.10
CA LEU A 327 -3.56 20.30 -3.77
C LEU A 327 -2.98 20.44 -2.38
N LEU A 328 -2.44 21.60 -2.02
CA LEU A 328 -1.85 21.87 -0.71
C LEU A 328 -2.88 21.75 0.42
N VAL A 329 -4.10 22.23 0.22
CA VAL A 329 -5.20 22.05 1.19
C VAL A 329 -5.47 20.58 1.42
N GLY A 330 -5.57 19.78 0.36
CA GLY A 330 -5.76 18.33 0.49
C GLY A 330 -4.62 17.65 1.24
N ILE A 331 -3.37 18.02 0.96
CA ILE A 331 -2.19 17.51 1.69
C ILE A 331 -2.28 17.86 3.18
N VAL A 332 -2.61 19.11 3.51
CA VAL A 332 -2.76 19.54 4.92
C VAL A 332 -3.87 18.76 5.61
N VAL A 333 -5.02 18.57 4.98
CA VAL A 333 -6.13 17.77 5.52
C VAL A 333 -5.69 16.33 5.81
N LEU A 334 -4.91 15.70 4.91
CA LEU A 334 -4.40 14.34 5.13
C LEU A 334 -3.41 14.27 6.29
N VAL A 335 -2.51 15.25 6.43
CA VAL A 335 -1.59 15.31 7.57
C VAL A 335 -2.39 15.49 8.86
N VAL A 336 -3.34 16.42 8.89
CA VAL A 336 -4.19 16.68 10.05
C VAL A 336 -5.03 15.45 10.43
N SER A 337 -5.56 14.69 9.45
CA SER A 337 -6.34 13.48 9.71
C SER A 337 -5.60 12.43 10.55
N SER A 338 -4.27 12.42 10.47
CA SER A 338 -3.42 11.50 11.24
C SER A 338 -3.36 11.83 12.74
N PHE A 339 -3.71 13.06 13.13
CA PHE A 339 -3.63 13.52 14.51
C PHE A 339 -4.99 13.77 15.17
N VAL A 340 -5.99 14.20 14.39
CA VAL A 340 -7.33 14.58 14.90
C VAL A 340 -8.00 13.49 15.75
N PRO A 341 -7.92 12.19 15.39
CA PRO A 341 -8.59 11.15 16.19
C PRO A 341 -8.12 11.06 17.64
N GLN A 342 -6.91 11.56 17.96
CA GLN A 342 -6.40 11.60 19.34
C GLN A 342 -7.16 12.58 20.24
N PHE A 343 -7.86 13.55 19.65
CA PHE A 343 -8.56 14.61 20.37
C PHE A 343 -10.09 14.39 20.41
N ILE A 344 -10.60 13.36 19.72
CA ILE A 344 -12.04 13.06 19.65
C ILE A 344 -12.41 11.91 20.61
N GLY A 345 -11.42 11.08 21.03
CA GLY A 345 -11.63 9.88 21.85
C GLY A 345 -11.40 10.06 23.30
#